data_efedf134e6dd11c3464a316a1504c13a
#
_entry.id   efedf134e6dd11c3464a316a1504c13a
#
_cell.length_a   1.000
_cell.length_b   1.000
_cell.length_c   1.000
_cell.angle_alpha   90.00
_cell.angle_beta   90.00
_cell.angle_gamma   90.00
#
_symmetry.space_group_name_H-M   'P 1'
#
loop_
_entity.id
_entity.type
_entity.pdbx_description
1 polymer ?
#
loop_
_entity_poly.entity_id
_entity_poly.type
_entity_poly.pdbx_seq_one_letter_code
_entity_poly.pdbx_strand_id
1 'polypeptide(L)'
;AIGEPGTQLTLRTFHAGGVAGNAAANASIVAKNDARVEFDELRTVDFVDEDDVACQMVVSRLAEIRFVDPNTDIVLSNENVPYGSKLYFKHDDLVKKGDLICRWDPFNAVIVSEYAGVIRLRDVIDSVTYKTETDDATGLTERIIIDSKDKNRIPTCDIVRSGAHKKRDTGWYDPSDILGTYNFPVGGHLEQKVEDGAEITTGTTLVKIPRSMSGAGDITGGLPRVTELFEARNPSNPAIVSEIDGEVTMGKVKRGNREIIVTSKTGEQRKYLVSTSKQILVQEHDAVRACTPLSDGITTPADILAIKGPTAVQEYIVNEVQDVYRLQGVKINDKHFEIIVRQMMRKVQINDPGDTTYLEQELVDKLDFAAENDRIWGKKYVIDPGDSENLRAGQIITARRLRDENSSLKRRDKKLVQVRVTIQATATQVLQG
;
A
#
# COMPACT_ATOMS: atom_id res chain seq x y z
N ALA A 1 -23.55 -29.95 6.57
CA ALA A 1 -23.49 -28.55 7.04
C ALA A 1 -22.03 -28.09 6.93
N ILE A 2 -21.84 -26.92 6.37
CA ILE A 2 -20.53 -26.28 6.28
C ILE A 2 -20.38 -25.46 7.56
N GLY A 3 -19.37 -25.74 8.37
CA GLY A 3 -19.07 -25.01 9.58
C GLY A 3 -17.68 -24.38 9.50
N GLU A 4 -17.49 -23.26 10.18
CA GLU A 4 -16.19 -22.66 10.38
C GLU A 4 -15.36 -23.56 11.32
N PRO A 5 -14.08 -23.89 11.00
CA PRO A 5 -13.20 -24.67 11.86
C PRO A 5 -12.65 -23.85 13.03
N GLY A 6 -13.52 -23.18 13.77
CA GLY A 6 -13.15 -22.26 14.85
C GLY A 6 -12.36 -22.89 15.99
N THR A 7 -12.49 -24.22 16.22
CA THR A 7 -11.69 -24.93 17.21
C THR A 7 -10.22 -25.09 16.81
N GLN A 8 -9.90 -24.95 15.53
CA GLN A 8 -8.53 -25.01 15.01
C GLN A 8 -7.86 -23.63 15.02
N LEU A 9 -8.63 -22.56 15.12
CA LEU A 9 -8.13 -21.20 15.23
C LEU A 9 -7.80 -20.90 16.70
N THR A 10 -6.63 -20.34 16.94
CA THR A 10 -6.25 -19.95 18.29
C THR A 10 -6.82 -18.59 18.66
N LEU A 11 -7.11 -18.42 19.96
CA LEU A 11 -7.52 -17.13 20.53
C LEU A 11 -6.33 -16.23 20.90
N ARG A 12 -5.10 -16.75 20.77
CA ARG A 12 -3.86 -16.05 21.12
C ARG A 12 -3.09 -15.65 19.86
N THR A 13 -2.41 -14.51 19.93
CA THR A 13 -1.39 -14.08 18.95
C THR A 13 -0.28 -15.12 18.89
N PHE A 14 0.09 -15.52 17.68
CA PHE A 14 1.22 -16.42 17.49
C PHE A 14 2.54 -15.66 17.55
N HIS A 15 3.45 -16.16 18.37
CA HIS A 15 4.86 -15.88 18.17
C HIS A 15 5.34 -16.69 16.96
N ALA A 16 6.04 -16.05 16.06
CA ALA A 16 6.38 -16.52 14.70
C ALA A 16 7.30 -17.76 14.58
N GLY A 17 7.31 -18.67 15.57
CA GLY A 17 8.21 -19.83 15.60
C GLY A 17 7.85 -21.01 14.69
N GLY A 18 6.66 -21.03 14.06
CA GLY A 18 6.18 -22.18 13.28
C GLY A 18 6.21 -22.05 11.76
N VAL A 19 6.53 -20.89 11.21
CA VAL A 19 6.35 -20.55 9.79
C VAL A 19 7.64 -20.62 8.96
N ALA A 20 8.78 -20.89 9.57
CA ALA A 20 10.09 -20.86 8.92
C ALA A 20 10.23 -21.81 7.70
N GLY A 21 9.45 -22.91 7.65
CA GLY A 21 9.54 -23.90 6.57
C GLY A 21 8.97 -23.45 5.22
N ASN A 22 7.95 -22.59 5.22
CA ASN A 22 7.29 -22.13 3.98
C ASN A 22 7.90 -20.84 3.41
N ALA A 23 8.53 -20.02 4.24
CA ALA A 23 9.17 -18.76 3.79
C ALA A 23 10.38 -19.02 2.89
N ALA A 24 11.15 -20.07 3.18
CA ALA A 24 12.32 -20.43 2.38
C ALA A 24 11.96 -20.97 0.98
N ALA A 25 10.79 -21.56 0.81
CA ALA A 25 10.33 -22.11 -0.47
C ALA A 25 9.97 -21.04 -1.50
N ASN A 26 9.69 -19.80 -1.07
CA ASN A 26 9.25 -18.69 -1.91
C ASN A 26 10.29 -17.57 -2.02
N ALA A 27 11.56 -17.86 -1.79
CA ALA A 27 12.65 -16.84 -1.79
C ALA A 27 13.22 -16.54 -3.18
N SER A 28 12.58 -17.04 -4.24
CA SER A 28 13.06 -16.86 -5.61
C SER A 28 11.92 -16.87 -6.61
N ILE A 29 12.10 -16.16 -7.71
CA ILE A 29 11.24 -16.28 -8.90
C ILE A 29 11.98 -17.11 -9.94
N VAL A 30 11.29 -18.17 -10.40
CA VAL A 30 11.79 -19.10 -11.42
C VAL A 30 10.85 -19.06 -12.60
N ALA A 31 11.40 -19.02 -13.82
CA ALA A 31 10.60 -19.03 -15.04
C ALA A 31 9.78 -20.33 -15.15
N LYS A 32 8.45 -20.18 -15.24
CA LYS A 32 7.51 -21.32 -15.37
C LYS A 32 7.40 -21.82 -16.79
N ASN A 33 7.67 -20.95 -17.77
CA ASN A 33 7.61 -21.19 -19.20
C ASN A 33 8.81 -20.52 -19.88
N ASP A 34 9.08 -20.92 -21.13
CA ASP A 34 10.01 -20.18 -21.96
C ASP A 34 9.38 -18.83 -22.29
N ALA A 35 10.08 -17.74 -22.04
CA ALA A 35 9.54 -16.40 -22.15
C ALA A 35 10.62 -15.35 -22.40
N ARG A 36 10.22 -14.16 -22.84
CA ARG A 36 11.01 -12.94 -22.77
C ARG A 36 10.66 -12.22 -21.47
N VAL A 37 11.67 -11.75 -20.77
CA VAL A 37 11.48 -11.04 -19.49
C VAL A 37 11.41 -9.54 -19.75
N GLU A 38 10.31 -8.92 -19.33
CA GLU A 38 10.15 -7.47 -19.33
C GLU A 38 10.02 -6.98 -17.89
N PHE A 39 10.72 -5.89 -17.58
CA PHE A 39 10.64 -5.25 -16.27
C PHE A 39 9.92 -3.92 -16.36
N ASP A 40 9.05 -3.66 -15.40
CA ASP A 40 8.37 -2.39 -15.22
C ASP A 40 8.80 -1.73 -13.91
N GLU A 41 8.99 -0.40 -13.94
CA GLU A 41 9.43 0.43 -12.82
C GLU A 41 10.68 -0.09 -12.07
N LEU A 42 11.56 -0.80 -12.77
CA LEU A 42 12.76 -1.37 -12.22
C LEU A 42 13.89 -0.32 -12.12
N ARG A 43 14.43 -0.16 -10.90
CA ARG A 43 15.73 0.49 -10.67
C ARG A 43 16.68 -0.52 -10.04
N THR A 44 17.87 -0.63 -10.60
CA THR A 44 18.90 -1.57 -10.12
C THR A 44 20.22 -0.86 -9.94
N VAL A 45 21.05 -1.43 -9.09
CA VAL A 45 22.47 -1.09 -8.98
C VAL A 45 23.30 -2.33 -9.26
N ASP A 46 24.44 -2.16 -9.94
CA ASP A 46 25.34 -3.26 -10.21
C ASP A 46 25.96 -3.74 -8.88
N PHE A 47 25.93 -5.04 -8.69
CA PHE A 47 26.39 -5.71 -7.48
C PHE A 47 27.13 -7.00 -7.85
N VAL A 48 28.12 -7.35 -7.06
CA VAL A 48 28.82 -8.64 -7.16
C VAL A 48 28.44 -9.46 -5.94
N ASP A 49 27.87 -10.64 -6.16
CA ASP A 49 27.45 -11.53 -5.09
C ASP A 49 28.66 -12.14 -4.36
N GLU A 50 28.41 -12.79 -3.24
CA GLU A 50 29.43 -13.52 -2.44
C GLU A 50 30.11 -14.64 -3.23
N ASP A 51 29.46 -15.14 -4.28
CA ASP A 51 29.96 -16.15 -5.21
C ASP A 51 30.70 -15.55 -6.43
N ASP A 52 31.11 -14.26 -6.40
CA ASP A 52 31.72 -13.49 -7.50
C ASP A 52 30.87 -13.45 -8.78
N VAL A 53 29.59 -13.68 -8.68
CA VAL A 53 28.65 -13.57 -9.81
C VAL A 53 28.20 -12.12 -9.94
N ALA A 54 28.42 -11.52 -11.12
CA ALA A 54 27.88 -10.20 -11.43
C ALA A 54 26.35 -10.28 -11.56
N CYS A 55 25.66 -9.59 -10.69
CA CYS A 55 24.20 -9.52 -10.67
C CYS A 55 23.76 -8.06 -10.45
N GLN A 56 22.46 -7.82 -10.53
CA GLN A 56 21.88 -6.51 -10.24
C GLN A 56 21.08 -6.57 -8.94
N MET A 57 21.29 -5.62 -8.05
CA MET A 57 20.49 -5.47 -6.84
C MET A 57 19.32 -4.55 -7.11
N VAL A 58 18.11 -5.01 -6.82
CA VAL A 58 16.88 -4.21 -7.01
C VAL A 58 16.74 -3.19 -5.88
N VAL A 59 16.68 -1.92 -6.24
CA VAL A 59 16.52 -0.79 -5.30
C VAL A 59 15.17 -0.08 -5.45
N SER A 60 14.31 -0.55 -6.35
CA SER A 60 12.93 -0.06 -6.46
C SER A 60 11.98 -0.92 -5.64
N ARG A 61 10.92 -0.29 -5.10
CA ARG A 61 9.87 -0.99 -4.32
C ARG A 61 8.69 -1.44 -5.18
N LEU A 62 8.61 -0.95 -6.41
CA LEU A 62 7.49 -1.14 -7.33
C LEU A 62 7.85 -2.00 -8.55
N ALA A 63 9.03 -2.67 -8.51
CA ALA A 63 9.48 -3.48 -9.63
C ALA A 63 8.55 -4.67 -9.88
N GLU A 64 8.13 -4.82 -11.13
CA GLU A 64 7.35 -5.94 -11.63
C GLU A 64 8.08 -6.63 -12.76
N ILE A 65 8.02 -7.96 -12.77
CA ILE A 65 8.48 -8.79 -13.89
C ILE A 65 7.28 -9.27 -14.67
N ARG A 66 7.32 -9.09 -15.99
CA ARG A 66 6.37 -9.68 -16.93
C ARG A 66 7.07 -10.74 -17.75
N PHE A 67 6.49 -11.91 -17.80
CA PHE A 67 6.92 -12.99 -18.68
C PHE A 67 6.06 -12.95 -19.94
N VAL A 68 6.68 -12.64 -21.07
CA VAL A 68 6.00 -12.44 -22.36
C VAL A 68 6.38 -13.56 -23.31
N ASP A 69 5.43 -14.14 -24.02
CA ASP A 69 5.70 -15.13 -25.06
C ASP A 69 6.44 -14.45 -26.23
N PRO A 70 7.66 -14.91 -26.58
CA PRO A 70 8.47 -14.29 -27.61
C PRO A 70 7.84 -14.33 -29.02
N ASN A 71 6.84 -15.19 -29.24
CA ASN A 71 6.20 -15.37 -30.57
C ASN A 71 4.90 -14.57 -30.68
N THR A 72 4.15 -14.42 -29.59
CA THR A 72 2.80 -13.84 -29.63
C THR A 72 2.70 -12.50 -28.93
N ASP A 73 3.75 -12.05 -28.23
CA ASP A 73 3.78 -10.87 -27.37
C ASP A 73 2.66 -10.84 -26.30
N ILE A 74 2.16 -12.02 -25.94
CA ILE A 74 1.14 -12.17 -24.89
C ILE A 74 1.83 -12.32 -23.54
N VAL A 75 1.39 -11.54 -22.54
CA VAL A 75 1.85 -11.67 -21.15
C VAL A 75 1.35 -13.00 -20.58
N LEU A 76 2.27 -13.89 -20.24
CA LEU A 76 1.99 -15.21 -19.66
C LEU A 76 1.78 -15.14 -18.15
N SER A 77 2.60 -14.36 -17.46
CA SER A 77 2.49 -14.12 -16.01
C SER A 77 3.14 -12.81 -15.64
N ASN A 78 2.73 -12.28 -14.49
CA ASN A 78 3.26 -11.07 -13.88
C ASN A 78 3.58 -11.37 -12.41
N GLU A 79 4.76 -10.98 -11.93
CA GLU A 79 5.18 -11.20 -10.54
C GLU A 79 5.91 -9.94 -10.01
N ASN A 80 5.70 -9.63 -8.73
CA ASN A 80 6.37 -8.50 -8.08
C ASN A 80 7.76 -8.90 -7.62
N VAL A 81 8.74 -8.01 -7.83
CA VAL A 81 10.12 -8.19 -7.38
C VAL A 81 10.33 -7.44 -6.07
N PRO A 82 10.64 -8.14 -4.97
CA PRO A 82 10.91 -7.47 -3.70
C PRO A 82 12.16 -6.58 -3.77
N TYR A 83 12.13 -5.46 -3.04
CA TYR A 83 13.31 -4.63 -2.79
C TYR A 83 14.44 -5.47 -2.17
N GLY A 84 15.68 -5.23 -2.60
CA GLY A 84 16.85 -5.98 -2.16
C GLY A 84 17.02 -7.35 -2.80
N SER A 85 16.24 -7.67 -3.84
CA SER A 85 16.41 -8.90 -4.61
C SER A 85 17.64 -8.83 -5.52
N LYS A 86 18.35 -9.95 -5.65
CA LYS A 86 19.42 -10.14 -6.62
C LYS A 86 18.82 -10.62 -7.92
N LEU A 87 19.07 -9.90 -9.01
CA LEU A 87 18.53 -10.14 -10.34
C LEU A 87 19.64 -10.65 -11.25
N TYR A 88 19.39 -11.74 -11.97
CA TYR A 88 20.40 -12.43 -12.81
C TYR A 88 20.20 -12.20 -14.31
N PHE A 89 19.05 -11.67 -14.73
CA PHE A 89 18.69 -11.41 -16.13
C PHE A 89 18.41 -9.94 -16.34
N LYS A 90 18.58 -9.47 -17.57
CA LYS A 90 18.31 -8.09 -17.99
C LYS A 90 16.97 -7.99 -18.71
N HIS A 91 16.52 -6.76 -18.89
CA HIS A 91 15.33 -6.47 -19.70
C HIS A 91 15.49 -7.03 -21.13
N ASP A 92 14.43 -7.65 -21.65
CA ASP A 92 14.36 -8.34 -22.96
C ASP A 92 15.20 -9.64 -23.09
N ASP A 93 15.78 -10.17 -22.02
CA ASP A 93 16.46 -11.45 -22.07
C ASP A 93 15.44 -12.60 -22.27
N LEU A 94 15.87 -13.59 -23.05
CA LEU A 94 15.13 -14.84 -23.26
C LEU A 94 15.50 -15.83 -22.17
N VAL A 95 14.49 -16.29 -21.44
CA VAL A 95 14.63 -17.27 -20.35
C VAL A 95 13.93 -18.56 -20.71
N LYS A 96 14.47 -19.65 -20.19
CA LYS A 96 13.90 -21.00 -20.34
C LYS A 96 13.16 -21.38 -19.07
N LYS A 97 12.23 -22.27 -19.22
CA LYS A 97 11.55 -22.88 -18.06
C LYS A 97 12.57 -23.48 -17.07
N GLY A 98 12.54 -23.02 -15.82
CA GLY A 98 13.43 -23.44 -14.77
C GLY A 98 14.58 -22.49 -14.47
N ASP A 99 14.78 -21.45 -15.28
CA ASP A 99 15.82 -20.43 -15.02
C ASP A 99 15.46 -19.58 -13.78
N LEU A 100 16.46 -19.36 -12.93
CA LEU A 100 16.34 -18.53 -11.74
C LEU A 100 16.48 -17.03 -12.14
N ILE A 101 15.39 -16.30 -12.08
CA ILE A 101 15.33 -14.90 -12.50
C ILE A 101 15.81 -13.97 -11.39
N CYS A 102 15.25 -14.13 -10.19
CA CYS A 102 15.69 -13.35 -9.04
C CYS A 102 15.61 -14.17 -7.75
N ARG A 103 16.38 -13.72 -6.75
CA ARG A 103 16.46 -14.33 -5.42
C ARG A 103 16.56 -13.24 -4.35
N TRP A 104 15.90 -13.45 -3.22
CA TRP A 104 15.96 -12.54 -2.06
C TRP A 104 16.12 -13.31 -0.75
N ASP A 105 16.43 -12.56 0.33
CA ASP A 105 16.43 -13.13 1.68
C ASP A 105 14.98 -13.23 2.19
N PRO A 106 14.48 -14.45 2.46
CA PRO A 106 13.12 -14.62 2.98
C PRO A 106 12.96 -14.20 4.44
N PHE A 107 14.05 -14.18 5.21
CA PHE A 107 14.04 -13.96 6.66
C PHE A 107 14.26 -12.50 7.02
N ASN A 108 15.03 -11.77 6.20
CA ASN A 108 15.36 -10.39 6.45
C ASN A 108 14.87 -9.48 5.32
N ALA A 109 14.38 -8.32 5.70
CA ALA A 109 14.32 -7.18 4.80
C ALA A 109 15.66 -6.44 4.89
N VAL A 110 16.16 -5.90 3.80
CA VAL A 110 17.45 -5.22 3.75
C VAL A 110 17.28 -3.73 3.43
N ILE A 111 18.21 -2.91 3.90
CA ILE A 111 18.40 -1.54 3.40
C ILE A 111 19.76 -1.56 2.69
N VAL A 112 19.75 -1.20 1.41
CA VAL A 112 20.91 -1.27 0.52
C VAL A 112 21.34 0.13 0.11
N SER A 113 22.65 0.38 -0.01
CA SER A 113 23.16 1.64 -0.53
C SER A 113 23.00 1.71 -2.05
N GLU A 114 22.35 2.75 -2.54
CA GLU A 114 22.27 3.05 -3.98
C GLU A 114 23.53 3.72 -4.51
N TYR A 115 24.36 4.28 -3.62
CA TYR A 115 25.53 5.08 -3.98
C TYR A 115 26.79 4.49 -3.41
N ALA A 116 27.90 4.64 -4.13
CA ALA A 116 29.24 4.41 -3.61
C ALA A 116 29.77 5.68 -2.94
N GLY A 117 30.42 5.55 -1.79
CA GLY A 117 30.94 6.69 -1.06
C GLY A 117 31.41 6.34 0.34
N VAL A 118 31.54 7.36 1.18
CA VAL A 118 31.98 7.22 2.58
C VAL A 118 30.78 7.30 3.51
N ILE A 119 30.65 6.32 4.39
CA ILE A 119 29.60 6.29 5.43
C ILE A 119 29.84 7.39 6.46
N ARG A 120 28.77 8.10 6.80
CA ARG A 120 28.72 9.02 7.94
C ARG A 120 27.49 8.73 8.77
N LEU A 121 27.70 8.32 10.00
CA LEU A 121 26.65 7.98 10.95
C LEU A 121 26.21 9.23 11.72
N ARG A 122 24.91 9.45 11.80
CA ARG A 122 24.28 10.54 12.56
C ARG A 122 23.32 9.93 13.56
N ASP A 123 23.39 10.40 14.81
CA ASP A 123 22.57 9.92 15.92
C ASP A 123 22.69 8.40 16.18
N VAL A 124 23.78 7.75 15.74
CA VAL A 124 24.11 6.36 16.07
C VAL A 124 25.06 6.37 17.27
N ILE A 125 24.50 6.22 18.47
CA ILE A 125 25.22 6.35 19.76
C ILE A 125 25.04 5.05 20.53
N ASP A 126 26.15 4.49 20.99
CA ASP A 126 26.16 3.25 21.78
C ASP A 126 25.32 3.39 23.06
N SER A 127 24.59 2.34 23.40
CA SER A 127 23.69 2.25 24.57
C SER A 127 22.56 3.28 24.62
N VAL A 128 22.40 4.12 23.57
CA VAL A 128 21.32 5.11 23.45
C VAL A 128 20.41 4.81 22.26
N THR A 129 20.99 4.63 21.07
CA THR A 129 20.26 4.35 19.83
C THR A 129 20.58 2.99 19.26
N TYR A 130 21.69 2.38 19.63
CA TYR A 130 21.98 0.97 19.35
C TYR A 130 22.57 0.28 20.57
N LYS A 131 22.49 -1.02 20.64
CA LYS A 131 23.19 -1.88 21.59
C LYS A 131 23.94 -2.96 20.84
N THR A 132 25.02 -3.39 21.46
CA THR A 132 25.81 -4.51 20.96
C THR A 132 25.37 -5.76 21.69
N GLU A 133 24.92 -6.77 20.96
CA GLU A 133 24.58 -8.10 21.47
C GLU A 133 25.55 -9.11 20.89
N THR A 134 26.01 -10.04 21.70
CA THR A 134 26.79 -11.18 21.24
C THR A 134 25.87 -12.39 21.20
N ASP A 135 25.77 -13.03 20.05
CA ASP A 135 25.04 -14.27 19.91
C ASP A 135 25.87 -15.40 20.56
N ASP A 136 25.33 -15.98 21.62
CA ASP A 136 25.99 -17.05 22.38
C ASP A 136 26.21 -18.33 21.53
N ALA A 137 25.43 -18.51 20.46
CA ALA A 137 25.53 -19.70 19.61
C ALA A 137 26.61 -19.56 18.53
N THR A 138 26.78 -18.38 17.97
CA THR A 138 27.71 -18.11 16.86
C THR A 138 28.96 -17.37 17.30
N GLY A 139 28.96 -16.75 18.49
CA GLY A 139 30.04 -15.88 18.99
C GLY A 139 30.18 -14.55 18.20
N LEU A 140 29.28 -14.28 17.27
CA LEU A 140 29.28 -13.05 16.48
C LEU A 140 28.65 -11.91 17.28
N THR A 141 29.25 -10.74 17.16
CA THR A 141 28.79 -9.53 17.81
C THR A 141 27.96 -8.74 16.80
N GLU A 142 26.68 -8.50 17.11
CA GLU A 142 25.75 -7.75 16.28
C GLU A 142 25.39 -6.42 16.94
N ARG A 143 25.23 -5.38 16.13
CA ARG A 143 24.79 -4.05 16.57
C ARG A 143 23.33 -3.87 16.18
N ILE A 144 22.46 -3.83 17.18
CA ILE A 144 21.00 -3.76 16.97
C ILE A 144 20.53 -2.35 17.34
N ILE A 145 19.76 -1.74 16.43
CA ILE A 145 19.13 -0.44 16.65
C ILE A 145 18.01 -0.60 17.69
N ILE A 146 18.06 0.21 18.74
CA ILE A 146 17.06 0.22 19.82
C ILE A 146 16.24 1.51 19.79
N ASP A 147 15.04 1.47 20.37
CA ASP A 147 14.21 2.65 20.52
C ASP A 147 14.83 3.63 21.55
N SER A 148 15.17 4.83 21.07
CA SER A 148 15.75 5.87 21.93
C SER A 148 14.68 6.53 22.79
N LYS A 149 15.03 6.83 24.05
CA LYS A 149 14.20 7.65 24.95
C LYS A 149 14.02 9.07 24.42
N ASP A 150 15.01 9.60 23.71
CA ASP A 150 14.94 10.88 23.01
C ASP A 150 14.41 10.68 21.58
N LYS A 151 13.12 10.90 21.40
CA LYS A 151 12.42 10.71 20.12
C LYS A 151 12.88 11.66 19.01
N ASN A 152 13.70 12.65 19.31
CA ASN A 152 14.28 13.55 18.29
C ASN A 152 15.54 12.95 17.63
N ARG A 153 16.13 11.93 18.23
CA ARG A 153 17.31 11.24 17.70
C ARG A 153 16.88 10.09 16.81
N ILE A 154 17.12 10.25 15.54
CA ILE A 154 16.81 9.22 14.52
C ILE A 154 18.13 8.70 13.97
N PRO A 155 18.49 7.43 14.25
CA PRO A 155 19.69 6.82 13.70
C PRO A 155 19.65 6.89 12.16
N THR A 156 20.64 7.53 11.57
CA THR A 156 20.67 7.81 10.13
C THR A 156 22.09 7.57 9.60
N CYS A 157 22.17 7.06 8.37
CA CYS A 157 23.41 6.92 7.62
C CYS A 157 23.37 7.85 6.41
N ASP A 158 24.30 8.77 6.33
CA ASP A 158 24.52 9.59 5.15
C ASP A 158 25.70 9.00 4.34
N ILE A 159 25.51 8.78 3.05
CA ILE A 159 26.58 8.43 2.12
C ILE A 159 27.11 9.71 1.52
N VAL A 160 28.37 9.99 1.77
CA VAL A 160 29.03 11.23 1.38
C VAL A 160 30.04 10.94 0.28
N ARG A 161 30.18 11.86 -0.66
CA ARG A 161 31.18 11.76 -1.73
C ARG A 161 32.59 11.66 -1.15
N SER A 162 33.42 10.77 -1.69
CA SER A 162 34.82 10.63 -1.28
C SER A 162 35.56 11.97 -1.47
N GLY A 163 36.23 12.41 -0.41
CA GLY A 163 36.98 13.69 -0.38
C GLY A 163 36.16 14.91 0.08
N ALA A 164 34.89 14.76 0.41
CA ALA A 164 34.10 15.87 0.97
C ALA A 164 34.55 16.25 2.39
N HIS A 165 34.49 17.54 2.71
CA HIS A 165 34.90 18.08 4.00
C HIS A 165 33.74 18.59 4.82
N LYS A 166 33.79 18.42 6.13
CA LYS A 166 32.78 19.00 7.06
C LYS A 166 32.83 20.52 7.03
N LYS A 167 31.67 21.17 6.96
CA LYS A 167 31.56 22.63 7.08
C LYS A 167 31.92 23.06 8.50
N ARG A 168 32.67 24.17 8.63
CA ARG A 168 33.04 24.73 9.94
C ARG A 168 31.87 25.23 10.76
N ASP A 169 30.83 25.75 10.07
CA ASP A 169 29.67 26.38 10.72
C ASP A 169 28.67 25.37 11.28
N THR A 170 28.45 24.24 10.59
CA THR A 170 27.44 23.24 10.97
C THR A 170 28.05 21.98 11.59
N GLY A 171 29.36 21.78 11.44
CA GLY A 171 30.04 20.54 11.84
C GLY A 171 29.65 19.31 11.01
N TRP A 172 28.83 19.49 9.97
CA TRP A 172 28.36 18.44 9.07
C TRP A 172 28.72 18.75 7.61
N TYR A 173 28.40 17.85 6.70
CA TYR A 173 28.71 17.96 5.27
C TYR A 173 27.74 18.90 4.54
N ASP A 174 28.15 19.37 3.36
CA ASP A 174 27.24 20.12 2.48
C ASP A 174 26.13 19.17 1.97
N PRO A 175 24.86 19.60 1.90
CA PRO A 175 23.81 18.80 1.27
C PRO A 175 24.14 18.35 -0.17
N SER A 176 24.95 19.12 -0.91
CA SER A 176 25.41 18.77 -2.27
C SER A 176 26.43 17.63 -2.28
N ASP A 177 27.10 17.35 -1.17
CA ASP A 177 28.07 16.26 -1.03
C ASP A 177 27.45 14.98 -0.47
N ILE A 178 26.23 15.05 0.05
CA ILE A 178 25.45 13.90 0.52
C ILE A 178 24.76 13.29 -0.69
N LEU A 179 25.15 12.06 -1.05
CA LEU A 179 24.61 11.33 -2.19
C LEU A 179 23.29 10.66 -1.83
N GLY A 180 23.16 10.15 -0.61
CA GLY A 180 21.95 9.50 -0.12
C GLY A 180 21.88 9.46 1.40
N THR A 181 20.68 9.47 1.94
CA THR A 181 20.40 9.41 3.37
C THR A 181 19.47 8.24 3.67
N TYR A 182 19.91 7.35 4.56
CA TYR A 182 19.17 6.16 4.95
C TYR A 182 18.85 6.20 6.44
N ASN A 183 17.55 6.06 6.77
CA ASN A 183 17.09 5.98 8.15
C ASN A 183 17.13 4.52 8.62
N PHE A 184 17.68 4.29 9.79
CA PHE A 184 17.76 2.97 10.39
C PHE A 184 16.55 2.71 11.27
N PRO A 185 15.76 1.68 10.97
CA PRO A 185 14.60 1.32 11.78
C PRO A 185 15.02 0.62 13.08
N VAL A 186 14.16 0.74 14.09
CA VAL A 186 14.33 0.01 15.36
C VAL A 186 14.25 -1.49 15.10
N GLY A 187 15.10 -2.26 15.74
CA GLY A 187 15.24 -3.71 15.51
C GLY A 187 16.07 -4.08 14.28
N GLY A 188 16.61 -3.10 13.55
CA GLY A 188 17.54 -3.34 12.46
C GLY A 188 18.93 -3.75 12.96
N HIS A 189 19.50 -4.76 12.35
CA HIS A 189 20.85 -5.24 12.61
C HIS A 189 21.81 -4.55 11.64
N LEU A 190 22.75 -3.76 12.17
CA LEU A 190 23.78 -3.09 11.39
C LEU A 190 24.81 -4.10 10.90
N GLU A 191 25.11 -4.07 9.61
CA GLU A 191 26.20 -4.87 9.06
C GLU A 191 27.57 -4.44 9.63
N GLN A 192 28.50 -5.39 9.73
CA GLN A 192 29.83 -5.14 10.30
C GLN A 192 30.61 -4.07 9.51
N LYS A 193 30.38 -4.00 8.19
CA LYS A 193 31.02 -3.01 7.30
C LYS A 193 30.50 -1.57 7.49
N VAL A 194 29.42 -1.37 8.25
CA VAL A 194 28.80 -0.05 8.45
C VAL A 194 29.46 0.62 9.66
N GLU A 195 30.59 1.27 9.42
CA GLU A 195 31.31 2.08 10.41
C GLU A 195 31.45 3.52 9.92
N ASP A 196 31.55 4.47 10.87
CA ASP A 196 31.74 5.88 10.49
C ASP A 196 33.11 6.06 9.80
N GLY A 197 33.09 6.51 8.57
CA GLY A 197 34.28 6.68 7.74
C GLY A 197 34.60 5.51 6.82
N ALA A 198 33.87 4.41 6.86
CA ALA A 198 34.10 3.29 5.94
C ALA A 198 33.69 3.66 4.50
N GLU A 199 34.49 3.22 3.53
CA GLU A 199 34.13 3.32 2.11
C GLU A 199 33.30 2.12 1.70
N ILE A 200 32.19 2.38 0.98
CA ILE A 200 31.28 1.36 0.47
C ILE A 200 31.07 1.49 -1.03
N THR A 201 30.72 0.37 -1.64
CA THR A 201 30.29 0.27 -3.04
C THR A 201 28.79 0.28 -3.16
N THR A 202 28.28 0.53 -4.36
CA THR A 202 26.86 0.36 -4.69
C THR A 202 26.39 -1.06 -4.37
N GLY A 203 25.14 -1.20 -3.93
CA GLY A 203 24.58 -2.52 -3.59
C GLY A 203 24.99 -3.06 -2.20
N THR A 204 25.84 -2.35 -1.45
CA THR A 204 26.25 -2.80 -0.10
C THR A 204 25.05 -2.75 0.84
N THR A 205 24.78 -3.85 1.53
CA THR A 205 23.75 -3.93 2.58
C THR A 205 24.20 -3.13 3.80
N LEU A 206 23.35 -2.18 4.24
CA LEU A 206 23.60 -1.34 5.41
C LEU A 206 22.98 -1.95 6.67
N VAL A 207 21.72 -2.40 6.56
CA VAL A 207 20.94 -2.93 7.68
C VAL A 207 20.16 -4.14 7.21
N LYS A 208 20.12 -5.16 8.04
CA LYS A 208 19.20 -6.30 7.94
C LYS A 208 18.10 -6.17 8.99
N ILE A 209 16.86 -6.28 8.57
CA ILE A 209 15.69 -6.17 9.44
C ILE A 209 14.99 -7.52 9.44
N PRO A 210 15.01 -8.28 10.54
CA PRO A 210 14.30 -9.55 10.63
C PRO A 210 12.81 -9.35 10.34
N ARG A 211 12.25 -10.10 9.39
CA ARG A 211 10.83 -9.96 9.00
C ARG A 211 9.88 -10.31 10.14
N SER A 212 10.30 -11.14 11.07
CA SER A 212 9.56 -11.41 12.31
C SER A 212 9.41 -10.20 13.20
N MET A 213 10.34 -9.24 13.12
CA MET A 213 10.30 -7.98 13.90
C MET A 213 9.63 -6.85 13.14
N SER A 214 9.64 -6.86 11.80
CA SER A 214 8.98 -5.84 10.98
C SER A 214 7.44 -5.87 11.09
N GLY A 215 6.88 -6.92 11.68
CA GLY A 215 5.47 -7.07 12.00
C GLY A 215 5.17 -7.20 13.50
N ALA A 216 6.13 -6.93 14.38
CA ALA A 216 6.06 -7.19 15.83
C ALA A 216 5.28 -6.14 16.66
N GLY A 217 4.42 -5.35 16.05
CA GLY A 217 3.24 -4.89 16.75
C GLY A 217 2.28 -6.08 16.85
N ASP A 218 1.78 -6.36 18.03
CA ASP A 218 0.80 -7.38 18.40
C ASP A 218 -0.20 -7.68 17.23
N ILE A 219 0.25 -8.51 16.27
CA ILE A 219 -0.62 -8.91 15.14
C ILE A 219 -1.64 -9.85 15.75
N THR A 220 -2.84 -9.34 15.97
CA THR A 220 -3.96 -10.19 16.31
C THR A 220 -4.10 -11.25 15.24
N GLY A 221 -3.73 -12.48 15.56
CA GLY A 221 -3.82 -13.62 14.67
C GLY A 221 -5.04 -14.49 15.00
N GLY A 222 -5.28 -15.52 14.21
CA GLY A 222 -6.34 -16.48 14.44
C GLY A 222 -7.74 -15.90 14.39
N LEU A 223 -8.63 -16.40 15.25
CA LEU A 223 -10.05 -16.01 15.27
C LEU A 223 -10.29 -14.51 15.48
N PRO A 224 -9.58 -13.80 16.37
CA PRO A 224 -9.76 -12.35 16.53
C PRO A 224 -9.50 -11.56 15.25
N ARG A 225 -8.52 -11.94 14.44
CA ARG A 225 -8.21 -11.28 13.17
C ARG A 225 -9.31 -11.51 12.12
N VAL A 226 -9.82 -12.74 12.03
CA VAL A 226 -10.94 -13.06 11.13
C VAL A 226 -12.17 -12.25 11.49
N THR A 227 -12.49 -12.14 12.79
CA THR A 227 -13.60 -11.33 13.29
C THR A 227 -13.41 -9.85 12.96
N GLU A 228 -12.22 -9.30 13.20
CA GLU A 228 -11.88 -7.91 12.86
C GLU A 228 -12.09 -7.61 11.37
N LEU A 229 -11.64 -8.52 10.49
CA LEU A 229 -11.80 -8.37 9.04
C LEU A 229 -13.26 -8.41 8.60
N PHE A 230 -14.06 -9.37 9.10
CA PHE A 230 -15.47 -9.49 8.73
C PHE A 230 -16.36 -8.43 9.38
N GLU A 231 -15.97 -7.86 10.51
CA GLU A 231 -16.66 -6.72 11.10
C GLU A 231 -16.15 -5.37 10.57
N ALA A 232 -15.19 -5.39 9.64
CA ALA A 232 -14.56 -4.20 9.06
C ALA A 232 -14.10 -3.17 10.12
N ARG A 233 -13.61 -3.66 11.25
CA ARG A 233 -13.10 -2.83 12.34
C ARG A 233 -11.76 -2.22 11.97
N ASN A 234 -11.49 -1.02 12.50
CA ASN A 234 -10.16 -0.46 12.41
C ASN A 234 -9.21 -1.25 13.33
N PRO A 235 -8.03 -1.65 12.83
CA PRO A 235 -7.03 -2.33 13.64
C PRO A 235 -6.52 -1.42 14.77
N SER A 236 -5.99 -2.04 15.83
CA SER A 236 -5.41 -1.32 16.97
C SER A 236 -4.19 -0.48 16.59
N ASN A 237 -3.42 -0.93 15.61
CA ASN A 237 -2.27 -0.21 15.05
C ASN A 237 -2.46 -0.02 13.53
N PRO A 238 -3.22 1.00 13.07
CA PRO A 238 -3.40 1.25 11.65
C PRO A 238 -2.11 1.80 11.03
N ALA A 239 -1.74 1.31 9.85
CA ALA A 239 -0.68 1.90 9.04
C ALA A 239 -1.14 3.24 8.46
N ILE A 240 -0.20 4.16 8.27
CA ILE A 240 -0.45 5.35 7.45
C ILE A 240 -0.11 4.97 6.01
N VAL A 241 -1.07 5.15 5.11
CA VAL A 241 -0.93 4.79 3.68
C VAL A 241 -0.88 6.02 2.80
N SER A 242 -0.22 5.91 1.65
CA SER A 242 -0.24 6.97 0.64
C SER A 242 -1.59 7.02 -0.09
N GLU A 243 -2.17 8.21 -0.23
CA GLU A 243 -3.40 8.41 -1.02
C GLU A 243 -3.13 8.53 -2.52
N ILE A 244 -1.91 8.92 -2.90
CA ILE A 244 -1.52 9.20 -4.28
C ILE A 244 -0.25 8.44 -4.67
N ASP A 245 -0.07 8.23 -5.97
CA ASP A 245 1.19 7.75 -6.54
C ASP A 245 2.20 8.88 -6.57
N GLY A 246 3.44 8.62 -6.17
CA GLY A 246 4.45 9.67 -6.22
C GLY A 246 5.79 9.29 -5.60
N GLU A 247 6.64 10.28 -5.52
CA GLU A 247 7.96 10.21 -4.89
C GLU A 247 7.89 10.72 -3.44
N VAL A 248 8.52 9.98 -2.55
CA VAL A 248 8.58 10.31 -1.12
C VAL A 248 9.70 11.30 -0.83
N THR A 249 9.38 12.35 -0.08
CA THR A 249 10.35 13.29 0.49
C THR A 249 10.14 13.39 1.99
N MET A 250 11.23 13.26 2.76
CA MET A 250 11.18 13.34 4.21
C MET A 250 11.20 14.79 4.69
N GLY A 251 10.14 15.18 5.38
CA GLY A 251 10.00 16.49 6.00
C GLY A 251 10.61 16.58 7.41
N LYS A 252 10.35 17.71 8.07
CA LYS A 252 10.85 17.99 9.41
C LYS A 252 10.06 17.25 10.48
N VAL A 253 10.73 16.93 11.58
CA VAL A 253 10.05 16.43 12.79
C VAL A 253 9.41 17.60 13.51
N LYS A 254 8.09 17.52 13.76
CA LYS A 254 7.29 18.52 14.47
C LYS A 254 6.49 17.86 15.57
N ARG A 255 6.69 18.27 16.80
CA ARG A 255 5.90 17.80 17.97
C ARG A 255 5.82 16.27 18.11
N GLY A 256 6.92 15.56 17.88
CA GLY A 256 6.96 14.09 17.97
C GLY A 256 6.36 13.36 16.77
N ASN A 257 6.04 14.07 15.68
CA ASN A 257 5.62 13.47 14.41
C ASN A 257 6.60 13.86 13.31
N ARG A 258 6.95 12.92 12.45
CA ARG A 258 7.71 13.16 11.24
C ARG A 258 6.76 13.44 10.08
N GLU A 259 7.01 14.50 9.34
CA GLU A 259 6.29 14.82 8.12
C GLU A 259 6.86 13.99 6.96
N ILE A 260 6.00 13.30 6.23
CA ILE A 260 6.33 12.61 4.98
C ILE A 260 5.52 13.30 3.88
N ILE A 261 6.17 13.70 2.81
CA ILE A 261 5.55 14.38 1.68
C ILE A 261 5.62 13.43 0.48
N VAL A 262 4.49 13.13 -0.11
CA VAL A 262 4.44 12.38 -1.38
C VAL A 262 4.07 13.36 -2.48
N THR A 263 4.92 13.45 -3.51
CA THR A 263 4.74 14.34 -4.66
C THR A 263 4.44 13.51 -5.89
N SER A 264 3.25 13.70 -6.46
CA SER A 264 2.86 13.03 -7.71
C SER A 264 3.63 13.59 -8.92
N LYS A 265 3.70 12.80 -9.99
CA LYS A 265 4.20 13.25 -11.31
C LYS A 265 3.45 14.48 -11.85
N THR A 266 2.21 14.70 -11.42
CA THR A 266 1.40 15.89 -11.76
C THR A 266 1.71 17.14 -10.94
N GLY A 267 2.58 17.02 -9.91
CA GLY A 267 2.92 18.10 -8.98
C GLY A 267 1.98 18.22 -7.78
N GLU A 268 0.97 17.36 -7.64
CA GLU A 268 0.15 17.29 -6.44
C GLU A 268 1.00 16.79 -5.26
N GLN A 269 0.87 17.44 -4.10
CA GLN A 269 1.57 17.07 -2.89
C GLN A 269 0.59 16.69 -1.79
N ARG A 270 0.83 15.55 -1.14
CA ARG A 270 0.14 15.12 0.07
C ARG A 270 1.13 15.01 1.22
N LYS A 271 0.72 15.48 2.39
CA LYS A 271 1.54 15.50 3.59
C LYS A 271 0.96 14.59 4.63
N TYR A 272 1.77 13.67 5.12
CA TYR A 272 1.40 12.69 6.14
C TYR A 272 2.23 12.94 7.39
N LEU A 273 1.59 12.88 8.55
CA LEU A 273 2.24 13.03 9.85
C LEU A 273 2.33 11.65 10.50
N VAL A 274 3.51 11.08 10.51
CA VAL A 274 3.80 9.78 11.12
C VAL A 274 4.39 10.01 12.51
N SER A 275 3.80 9.39 13.53
CA SER A 275 4.38 9.43 14.89
C SER A 275 5.78 8.85 14.90
N THR A 276 6.71 9.47 15.63
CA THR A 276 8.07 8.93 15.82
C THR A 276 8.12 7.61 16.58
N SER A 277 6.99 7.19 17.19
CA SER A 277 6.85 5.85 17.79
C SER A 277 6.59 4.76 16.74
N LYS A 278 6.18 5.12 15.52
CA LYS A 278 5.96 4.20 14.42
C LYS A 278 7.20 4.11 13.55
N GLN A 279 7.50 2.89 13.12
CA GLN A 279 8.57 2.66 12.15
C GLN A 279 8.15 3.17 10.77
N ILE A 280 9.01 3.95 10.13
CA ILE A 280 8.81 4.39 8.76
C ILE A 280 9.39 3.33 7.82
N LEU A 281 8.58 2.87 6.87
CA LEU A 281 8.94 1.80 5.94
C LEU A 281 9.57 2.31 4.65
N VAL A 282 9.44 3.60 4.35
CA VAL A 282 9.93 4.23 3.12
C VAL A 282 11.18 5.08 3.38
N GLN A 283 11.98 5.27 2.35
CA GLN A 283 13.19 6.10 2.38
C GLN A 283 12.99 7.38 1.54
N GLU A 284 13.97 8.28 1.59
CA GLU A 284 14.02 9.47 0.73
C GLU A 284 14.08 9.04 -0.74
N HIS A 285 13.32 9.70 -1.59
CA HIS A 285 13.20 9.43 -3.04
C HIS A 285 12.63 8.07 -3.43
N ASP A 286 12.04 7.33 -2.48
CA ASP A 286 11.30 6.11 -2.83
C ASP A 286 10.06 6.45 -3.67
N ALA A 287 9.83 5.69 -4.74
CA ALA A 287 8.58 5.75 -5.47
C ALA A 287 7.53 4.89 -4.75
N VAL A 288 6.35 5.44 -4.51
CA VAL A 288 5.23 4.74 -3.87
C VAL A 288 3.99 4.82 -4.74
N ARG A 289 3.18 3.76 -4.73
CA ARG A 289 1.84 3.74 -5.32
C ARG A 289 0.79 4.08 -4.27
N ALA A 290 -0.37 4.50 -4.73
CA ALA A 290 -1.53 4.69 -3.86
C ALA A 290 -1.82 3.43 -3.03
N CYS A 291 -2.15 3.62 -1.75
CA CYS A 291 -2.34 2.57 -0.75
C CYS A 291 -1.07 1.80 -0.33
N THR A 292 0.14 2.28 -0.68
CA THR A 292 1.38 1.73 -0.11
C THR A 292 1.55 2.20 1.33
N PRO A 293 1.83 1.31 2.30
CA PRO A 293 2.06 1.71 3.68
C PRO A 293 3.37 2.50 3.81
N LEU A 294 3.27 3.69 4.42
CA LEU A 294 4.39 4.56 4.73
C LEU A 294 4.97 4.27 6.12
N SER A 295 4.14 3.74 7.01
CA SER A 295 4.54 3.33 8.36
C SER A 295 4.17 1.89 8.63
N ASP A 296 4.76 1.32 9.68
CA ASP A 296 4.35 0.03 10.23
C ASP A 296 2.89 0.05 10.68
N GLY A 297 2.30 -1.12 10.75
CA GLY A 297 0.91 -1.33 11.12
C GLY A 297 0.12 -2.07 10.04
N ILE A 298 -1.16 -2.19 10.27
CA ILE A 298 -2.09 -2.92 9.38
C ILE A 298 -2.85 -1.89 8.54
N THR A 299 -2.88 -2.08 7.22
CA THR A 299 -3.70 -1.25 6.33
C THR A 299 -5.18 -1.46 6.63
N THR A 300 -5.94 -0.37 6.80
CA THR A 300 -7.36 -0.49 7.09
C THR A 300 -8.16 -0.81 5.83
N PRO A 301 -9.19 -1.68 5.90
CA PRO A 301 -10.07 -1.91 4.75
C PRO A 301 -10.77 -0.65 4.25
N ALA A 302 -11.05 0.31 5.16
CA ALA A 302 -11.65 1.59 4.81
C ALA A 302 -10.74 2.46 3.94
N ASP A 303 -9.44 2.52 4.25
CA ASP A 303 -8.46 3.25 3.43
C ASP A 303 -8.32 2.63 2.04
N ILE A 304 -8.27 1.30 1.98
CA ILE A 304 -8.21 0.59 0.68
C ILE A 304 -9.45 0.91 -0.15
N LEU A 305 -10.63 0.92 0.47
CA LEU A 305 -11.88 1.26 -0.21
C LEU A 305 -11.86 2.69 -0.75
N ALA A 306 -11.39 3.65 0.06
CA ALA A 306 -11.35 5.06 -0.31
C ALA A 306 -10.34 5.33 -1.44
N ILE A 307 -9.20 4.63 -1.45
CA ILE A 307 -8.07 4.90 -2.35
C ILE A 307 -8.16 4.04 -3.62
N LYS A 308 -8.27 2.72 -3.46
CA LYS A 308 -8.23 1.74 -4.59
C LYS A 308 -9.61 1.28 -5.06
N GLY A 309 -10.63 1.56 -4.28
CA GLY A 309 -12.02 1.19 -4.63
C GLY A 309 -12.44 -0.22 -4.20
N PRO A 310 -13.66 -0.62 -4.60
CA PRO A 310 -14.33 -1.81 -4.06
C PRO A 310 -13.65 -3.14 -4.42
N THR A 311 -13.12 -3.28 -5.63
CA THR A 311 -12.48 -4.53 -6.08
C THR A 311 -11.25 -4.87 -5.23
N ALA A 312 -10.39 -3.88 -4.98
CA ALA A 312 -9.18 -4.06 -4.20
C ALA A 312 -9.47 -4.46 -2.74
N VAL A 313 -10.54 -3.91 -2.14
CA VAL A 313 -10.97 -4.31 -0.78
C VAL A 313 -11.46 -5.75 -0.75
N GLN A 314 -12.20 -6.18 -1.78
CA GLN A 314 -12.69 -7.57 -1.87
C GLN A 314 -11.51 -8.55 -1.91
N GLU A 315 -10.54 -8.29 -2.79
CA GLU A 315 -9.32 -9.10 -2.89
C GLU A 315 -8.53 -9.09 -1.58
N TYR A 316 -8.35 -7.93 -0.97
CA TYR A 316 -7.65 -7.77 0.30
C TYR A 316 -8.28 -8.62 1.41
N ILE A 317 -9.59 -8.50 1.64
CA ILE A 317 -10.27 -9.22 2.73
C ILE A 317 -10.21 -10.73 2.48
N VAL A 318 -10.43 -11.21 1.25
CA VAL A 318 -10.37 -12.63 0.92
C VAL A 318 -8.97 -13.18 1.17
N ASN A 319 -7.93 -12.48 0.72
CA ASN A 319 -6.55 -12.91 0.89
C ASN A 319 -6.14 -12.92 2.35
N GLU A 320 -6.41 -11.86 3.12
CA GLU A 320 -6.07 -11.77 4.55
C GLU A 320 -6.76 -12.88 5.37
N VAL A 321 -8.04 -13.14 5.10
CA VAL A 321 -8.78 -14.21 5.78
C VAL A 321 -8.19 -15.58 5.41
N GLN A 322 -7.91 -15.82 4.13
CA GLN A 322 -7.29 -17.07 3.67
C GLN A 322 -5.92 -17.29 4.30
N ASP A 323 -5.13 -16.26 4.46
CA ASP A 323 -3.80 -16.37 5.07
C ASP A 323 -3.90 -16.80 6.53
N VAL A 324 -4.87 -16.27 7.29
CA VAL A 324 -5.12 -16.74 8.67
C VAL A 324 -5.43 -18.24 8.69
N TYR A 325 -6.29 -18.74 7.79
CA TYR A 325 -6.64 -20.16 7.75
C TYR A 325 -5.50 -21.03 7.22
N ARG A 326 -4.76 -20.57 6.22
CA ARG A 326 -3.58 -21.27 5.66
C ARG A 326 -2.47 -21.47 6.70
N LEU A 327 -2.23 -20.47 7.55
CA LEU A 327 -1.28 -20.56 8.66
C LEU A 327 -1.64 -21.68 9.65
N GLN A 328 -2.93 -22.03 9.76
CA GLN A 328 -3.42 -23.13 10.58
C GLN A 328 -3.52 -24.46 9.82
N GLY A 329 -3.05 -24.50 8.56
CA GLY A 329 -3.16 -25.69 7.71
C GLY A 329 -4.59 -26.00 7.21
N VAL A 330 -5.53 -25.09 7.42
CA VAL A 330 -6.92 -25.24 7.00
C VAL A 330 -7.08 -24.78 5.55
N LYS A 331 -7.68 -25.62 4.72
CA LYS A 331 -7.97 -25.29 3.31
C LYS A 331 -9.46 -25.03 3.14
N ILE A 332 -9.82 -23.81 2.80
CA ILE A 332 -11.19 -23.38 2.51
C ILE A 332 -11.21 -22.81 1.09
N ASN A 333 -12.29 -23.06 0.34
CA ASN A 333 -12.44 -22.48 -0.99
C ASN A 333 -12.81 -20.98 -0.86
N ASP A 334 -12.17 -20.14 -1.67
CA ASP A 334 -12.35 -18.67 -1.66
C ASP A 334 -13.81 -18.24 -1.84
N LYS A 335 -14.61 -19.00 -2.58
CA LYS A 335 -16.04 -18.71 -2.82
C LYS A 335 -16.86 -18.52 -1.54
N HIS A 336 -16.49 -19.18 -0.45
CA HIS A 336 -17.19 -19.02 0.83
C HIS A 336 -16.98 -17.62 1.41
N PHE A 337 -15.76 -17.10 1.30
CA PHE A 337 -15.41 -15.74 1.76
C PHE A 337 -15.93 -14.69 0.80
N GLU A 338 -15.86 -14.92 -0.50
CA GLU A 338 -16.39 -14.02 -1.53
C GLU A 338 -17.89 -13.73 -1.33
N ILE A 339 -18.68 -14.73 -0.93
CA ILE A 339 -20.10 -14.55 -0.63
C ILE A 339 -20.29 -13.62 0.56
N ILE A 340 -19.49 -13.76 1.61
CA ILE A 340 -19.57 -12.92 2.81
C ILE A 340 -19.18 -11.47 2.45
N VAL A 341 -18.03 -11.32 1.77
CA VAL A 341 -17.53 -10.00 1.36
C VAL A 341 -18.51 -9.29 0.42
N ARG A 342 -19.17 -10.03 -0.47
CA ARG A 342 -20.26 -9.48 -1.31
C ARG A 342 -21.40 -8.91 -0.46
N GLN A 343 -21.77 -9.55 0.64
CA GLN A 343 -22.81 -9.05 1.54
C GLN A 343 -22.34 -7.81 2.31
N MET A 344 -21.07 -7.77 2.73
CA MET A 344 -20.46 -6.60 3.39
C MET A 344 -20.48 -5.35 2.51
N MET A 345 -20.48 -5.52 1.19
CA MET A 345 -20.46 -4.41 0.21
C MET A 345 -21.79 -4.18 -0.47
N ARG A 346 -22.86 -4.67 0.11
CA ARG A 346 -24.20 -4.59 -0.48
C ARG A 346 -24.78 -3.17 -0.41
N LYS A 347 -24.42 -2.37 0.59
CA LYS A 347 -24.98 -1.06 0.85
C LYS A 347 -24.09 0.09 0.38
N VAL A 348 -24.75 1.20 0.05
CA VAL A 348 -24.15 2.49 -0.30
C VAL A 348 -24.70 3.57 0.61
N GLN A 349 -23.89 4.57 0.91
CA GLN A 349 -24.32 5.76 1.66
C GLN A 349 -24.59 6.90 0.69
N ILE A 350 -25.75 7.50 0.80
CA ILE A 350 -26.15 8.63 -0.04
C ILE A 350 -25.36 9.88 0.36
N ASN A 351 -24.67 10.49 -0.59
CA ASN A 351 -23.97 11.76 -0.40
C ASN A 351 -24.88 12.94 -0.74
N ASP A 352 -25.46 12.91 -1.94
CA ASP A 352 -26.41 13.91 -2.41
C ASP A 352 -27.64 13.16 -2.94
N PRO A 353 -28.82 13.35 -2.34
CA PRO A 353 -30.04 12.68 -2.76
C PRO A 353 -30.59 13.19 -4.10
N GLY A 354 -30.14 14.35 -4.58
CA GLY A 354 -30.67 14.95 -5.81
C GLY A 354 -32.20 15.08 -5.78
N ASP A 355 -32.88 14.58 -6.83
CA ASP A 355 -34.35 14.57 -6.95
C ASP A 355 -34.96 13.22 -6.55
N THR A 356 -34.22 12.33 -5.90
CA THR A 356 -34.70 11.05 -5.39
C THR A 356 -35.46 11.23 -4.07
N THR A 357 -36.06 10.14 -3.58
CA THR A 357 -36.75 10.12 -2.29
C THR A 357 -35.81 9.86 -1.09
N TYR A 358 -34.54 9.69 -1.33
CA TYR A 358 -33.55 9.39 -0.29
C TYR A 358 -33.20 10.61 0.56
N LEU A 359 -32.63 10.32 1.73
CA LEU A 359 -32.07 11.33 2.62
C LEU A 359 -30.53 11.33 2.53
N GLU A 360 -29.92 12.47 2.84
CA GLU A 360 -28.45 12.55 2.99
C GLU A 360 -27.98 11.59 4.07
N GLN A 361 -26.83 10.90 3.81
CA GLN A 361 -26.22 9.90 4.68
C GLN A 361 -27.05 8.64 4.94
N GLU A 362 -28.16 8.45 4.25
CA GLU A 362 -28.93 7.21 4.34
C GLU A 362 -28.17 6.02 3.76
N LEU A 363 -28.27 4.86 4.43
CA LEU A 363 -27.68 3.61 3.98
C LEU A 363 -28.72 2.80 3.18
N VAL A 364 -28.52 2.73 1.87
CA VAL A 364 -29.46 2.10 0.92
C VAL A 364 -28.79 0.88 0.29
N ASP A 365 -29.62 -0.10 -0.10
CA ASP A 365 -29.14 -1.22 -0.91
C ASP A 365 -28.70 -0.72 -2.30
N LYS A 366 -27.58 -1.22 -2.78
CA LYS A 366 -27.00 -0.81 -4.07
C LYS A 366 -27.95 -1.03 -5.26
N LEU A 367 -28.76 -2.09 -5.20
CA LEU A 367 -29.74 -2.38 -6.25
C LEU A 367 -30.92 -1.41 -6.21
N ASP A 368 -31.42 -1.09 -5.01
CA ASP A 368 -32.51 -0.12 -4.82
C ASP A 368 -32.06 1.28 -5.23
N PHE A 369 -30.82 1.66 -4.89
CA PHE A 369 -30.21 2.91 -5.33
C PHE A 369 -30.15 3.01 -6.86
N ALA A 370 -29.69 1.95 -7.54
CA ALA A 370 -29.65 1.93 -9.00
C ALA A 370 -31.07 2.02 -9.61
N ALA A 371 -32.00 1.24 -9.07
CA ALA A 371 -33.41 1.24 -9.54
C ALA A 371 -34.08 2.61 -9.38
N GLU A 372 -33.84 3.31 -8.27
CA GLU A 372 -34.39 4.64 -8.04
C GLU A 372 -33.77 5.69 -8.98
N ASN A 373 -32.47 5.65 -9.19
CA ASN A 373 -31.80 6.50 -10.16
C ASN A 373 -32.30 6.25 -11.60
N ASP A 374 -32.51 5.00 -11.98
CA ASP A 374 -33.10 4.63 -13.28
C ASP A 374 -34.54 5.12 -13.39
N ARG A 375 -35.31 5.06 -12.29
CA ARG A 375 -36.70 5.54 -12.25
C ARG A 375 -36.79 7.02 -12.59
N ILE A 376 -35.88 7.85 -12.16
CA ILE A 376 -35.87 9.31 -12.42
C ILE A 376 -35.10 9.70 -13.67
N TRP A 377 -34.28 8.81 -14.19
CA TRP A 377 -33.40 9.09 -15.34
C TRP A 377 -34.20 9.48 -16.58
N GLY A 378 -33.77 10.54 -17.28
CA GLY A 378 -34.44 11.04 -18.49
C GLY A 378 -35.79 11.77 -18.25
N LYS A 379 -36.24 11.86 -17.00
CA LYS A 379 -37.44 12.65 -16.63
C LYS A 379 -37.10 14.13 -16.45
N LYS A 380 -38.15 14.91 -16.22
CA LYS A 380 -38.07 16.37 -16.04
C LYS A 380 -38.65 16.74 -14.69
N TYR A 381 -37.95 17.63 -13.99
CA TYR A 381 -38.39 18.22 -12.72
C TYR A 381 -39.12 19.56 -13.02
N VAL A 382 -40.34 19.75 -12.55
CA VAL A 382 -41.14 20.96 -12.76
C VAL A 382 -40.68 22.04 -11.78
N ILE A 383 -40.11 23.12 -12.31
CA ILE A 383 -39.71 24.30 -11.52
C ILE A 383 -40.91 25.22 -11.33
N ASP A 384 -41.54 25.61 -12.45
CA ASP A 384 -42.75 26.48 -12.48
C ASP A 384 -43.81 25.79 -13.34
N PRO A 385 -44.98 25.44 -12.77
CA PRO A 385 -46.03 24.81 -13.52
C PRO A 385 -46.71 25.73 -14.52
N GLY A 386 -46.39 27.05 -14.50
CA GLY A 386 -47.09 28.03 -15.32
C GLY A 386 -48.59 28.06 -15.02
N ASP A 387 -49.43 28.06 -16.08
CA ASP A 387 -50.92 28.03 -15.96
C ASP A 387 -51.48 26.57 -16.07
N SER A 388 -50.65 25.57 -15.81
CA SER A 388 -51.12 24.17 -15.81
C SER A 388 -51.92 23.85 -14.57
N GLU A 389 -53.13 23.28 -14.78
CA GLU A 389 -53.98 22.76 -13.70
C GLU A 389 -53.59 21.34 -13.25
N ASN A 390 -52.82 20.63 -14.08
CA ASN A 390 -52.49 19.21 -13.93
C ASN A 390 -51.09 18.96 -13.33
N LEU A 391 -50.23 19.98 -13.24
CA LEU A 391 -48.86 19.87 -12.77
C LEU A 391 -48.62 20.78 -11.57
N ARG A 392 -47.72 20.36 -10.69
CA ARG A 392 -47.30 21.11 -9.51
C ARG A 392 -45.81 21.31 -9.53
N ALA A 393 -45.34 22.39 -8.93
CA ALA A 393 -43.87 22.59 -8.69
C ALA A 393 -43.33 21.44 -7.86
N GLY A 394 -42.12 20.98 -8.18
CA GLY A 394 -41.49 19.84 -7.53
C GLY A 394 -41.87 18.47 -8.08
N GLN A 395 -42.76 18.39 -9.05
CA GLN A 395 -43.21 17.11 -9.62
C GLN A 395 -42.24 16.61 -10.70
N ILE A 396 -41.94 15.30 -10.67
CA ILE A 396 -41.15 14.64 -11.71
C ILE A 396 -42.08 14.08 -12.78
N ILE A 397 -41.88 14.48 -14.03
CA ILE A 397 -42.73 14.10 -15.17
C ILE A 397 -41.89 13.54 -16.33
N THR A 398 -42.53 12.78 -17.20
CA THR A 398 -41.90 12.29 -18.43
C THR A 398 -41.87 13.39 -19.50
N ALA A 399 -40.93 13.31 -20.42
CA ALA A 399 -40.81 14.24 -21.54
C ALA A 399 -42.08 14.21 -22.44
N ARG A 400 -42.78 13.08 -22.51
CA ARG A 400 -44.08 12.96 -23.25
C ARG A 400 -45.14 13.78 -22.57
N ARG A 401 -45.33 13.60 -21.24
CA ARG A 401 -46.35 14.35 -20.48
C ARG A 401 -46.12 15.87 -20.53
N LEU A 402 -44.83 16.29 -20.48
CA LEU A 402 -44.47 17.70 -20.64
C LEU A 402 -44.88 18.24 -22.01
N ARG A 403 -44.62 17.50 -23.10
CA ARG A 403 -45.00 17.90 -24.46
C ARG A 403 -46.52 18.01 -24.62
N ASP A 404 -47.25 17.05 -24.12
CA ASP A 404 -48.72 17.02 -24.20
C ASP A 404 -49.33 18.21 -23.45
N GLU A 405 -48.87 18.50 -22.25
CA GLU A 405 -49.29 19.62 -21.43
C GLU A 405 -48.95 20.97 -22.06
N ASN A 406 -47.71 21.17 -22.49
CA ASN A 406 -47.26 22.39 -23.14
C ASN A 406 -47.98 22.62 -24.46
N SER A 407 -48.33 21.57 -25.21
CA SER A 407 -49.15 21.69 -26.42
C SER A 407 -50.58 22.12 -26.11
N SER A 408 -51.14 21.65 -25.00
CA SER A 408 -52.50 22.06 -24.53
C SER A 408 -52.50 23.52 -24.08
N LEU A 409 -51.49 23.93 -23.29
CA LEU A 409 -51.33 25.34 -22.80
C LEU A 409 -51.11 26.29 -23.97
N LYS A 410 -50.28 25.93 -24.95
CA LYS A 410 -50.03 26.74 -26.14
C LYS A 410 -51.29 26.98 -26.96
N ARG A 411 -52.17 25.98 -27.10
CA ARG A 411 -53.46 26.11 -27.79
C ARG A 411 -54.41 27.08 -27.09
N ARG A 412 -54.25 27.27 -25.75
CA ARG A 412 -55.07 28.13 -24.92
C ARG A 412 -54.41 29.49 -24.63
N ASP A 413 -53.26 29.79 -25.26
CA ASP A 413 -52.43 30.98 -25.08
C ASP A 413 -52.06 31.24 -23.61
N LYS A 414 -51.75 30.14 -22.89
CA LYS A 414 -51.39 30.12 -21.47
C LYS A 414 -49.87 29.97 -21.28
N LYS A 415 -49.37 30.35 -20.09
CA LYS A 415 -47.96 30.26 -19.72
C LYS A 415 -47.50 28.79 -19.69
N LEU A 416 -46.38 28.50 -20.36
CA LEU A 416 -45.81 27.15 -20.47
C LEU A 416 -45.14 26.72 -19.18
N VAL A 417 -45.03 25.40 -18.98
CA VAL A 417 -44.36 24.77 -17.87
C VAL A 417 -42.83 24.89 -18.02
N GLN A 418 -42.15 25.38 -16.99
CA GLN A 418 -40.70 25.44 -16.93
C GLN A 418 -40.15 24.24 -16.17
N VAL A 419 -39.18 23.56 -16.76
CA VAL A 419 -38.60 22.33 -16.22
C VAL A 419 -37.08 22.35 -16.31
N ARG A 420 -36.42 21.58 -15.42
CA ARG A 420 -35.01 21.19 -15.56
C ARG A 420 -34.89 19.67 -15.72
N VAL A 421 -33.71 19.22 -16.06
CA VAL A 421 -33.38 17.77 -16.04
C VAL A 421 -33.35 17.32 -14.57
N THR A 422 -33.84 16.10 -14.30
CA THR A 422 -33.69 15.48 -12.97
C THR A 422 -32.26 15.23 -12.62
N ILE A 423 -31.90 15.47 -11.36
CA ILE A 423 -30.59 15.20 -10.78
C ILE A 423 -30.66 13.85 -10.09
N GLN A 424 -29.80 12.93 -10.50
CA GLN A 424 -29.68 11.61 -9.86
C GLN A 424 -28.98 11.72 -8.51
N ALA A 425 -29.27 10.81 -7.61
CA ALA A 425 -28.55 10.69 -6.35
C ALA A 425 -27.12 10.23 -6.59
N THR A 426 -26.20 10.73 -5.78
CA THR A 426 -24.82 10.26 -5.68
C THR A 426 -24.60 9.51 -4.38
N ALA A 427 -23.79 8.46 -4.41
CA ALA A 427 -23.51 7.65 -3.23
C ALA A 427 -22.08 7.14 -3.22
N THR A 428 -21.56 6.90 -2.01
CA THR A 428 -20.27 6.27 -1.79
C THR A 428 -20.45 4.83 -1.33
N GLN A 429 -19.65 3.93 -1.87
CA GLN A 429 -19.63 2.53 -1.43
C GLN A 429 -19.19 2.44 0.02
N VAL A 430 -19.91 1.67 0.83
CA VAL A 430 -19.60 1.44 2.25
C VAL A 430 -19.29 -0.03 2.48
N LEU A 431 -18.37 -0.29 3.37
CA LEU A 431 -18.08 -1.62 3.89
C LEU A 431 -18.78 -1.78 5.24
N GLN A 432 -19.68 -2.74 5.35
CA GLN A 432 -20.40 -3.05 6.60
C GLN A 432 -20.06 -4.46 7.03
N GLY A 433 -19.67 -4.60 8.30
CA GLY A 433 -19.45 -5.89 8.94
C GLY A 433 -20.73 -6.54 9.44
#